data_9884596f5a299f6c434adf12880fc02e
#
_entry.id   9884596f5a299f6c434adf12880fc02e
#
_cell.length_a   1.000
_cell.length_b   1.000
_cell.length_c   1.000
_cell.angle_alpha   90.00
_cell.angle_beta   90.00
_cell.angle_gamma   90.00
#
_symmetry.space_group_name_H-M   'P 1'
#
loop_
_entity.id
_entity.type
_entity.pdbx_description
1 polymer ?
#
loop_
_entity_poly.entity_id
_entity_poly.type
_entity_poly.pdbx_seq_one_letter_code
_entity_poly.pdbx_strand_id
1 'polypeptide(L)'
;MKRIDGRAYDELRPIKIIPGYQSFAEGSALIKLGKTHVLCSVTAEERVPSFLKGSGAGWITAEYAMLPRATVTRTRRDSTLGRVGGRNQEIQRLIGRSLRAVADLDALGERTLMVDCDVLQADGGTRTAAISGAYIALYMAMETLQNMGVISSIPLKSAVAATSIGIVNGSMMMDLCYDEDAQAGVDFNVVMTS
;
A
#
# COMPACT_ATOMS: atom_id res chain seq x y z
N MET A 1 -30.92 -4.25 -4.78
CA MET A 1 -30.62 -4.31 -3.33
C MET A 1 -29.74 -3.12 -3.03
N LYS A 2 -29.90 -2.43 -1.89
CA LYS A 2 -28.97 -1.34 -1.51
C LYS A 2 -27.81 -1.91 -0.71
N ARG A 3 -26.61 -1.37 -0.87
CA ARG A 3 -25.45 -1.71 -0.03
C ARG A 3 -25.70 -1.28 1.43
N ILE A 4 -24.96 -1.85 2.37
CA ILE A 4 -25.13 -1.61 3.83
C ILE A 4 -24.98 -0.13 4.17
N ASP A 5 -24.10 0.58 3.48
CA ASP A 5 -23.80 2.00 3.66
C ASP A 5 -24.55 2.92 2.65
N GLY A 6 -25.39 2.36 1.80
CA GLY A 6 -26.22 3.08 0.84
C GLY A 6 -25.55 3.46 -0.47
N ARG A 7 -24.26 3.14 -0.68
CA ARG A 7 -23.53 3.39 -1.93
C ARG A 7 -24.11 2.60 -3.11
N ALA A 8 -23.85 3.07 -4.33
CA ALA A 8 -24.03 2.28 -5.54
C ALA A 8 -22.98 1.14 -5.61
N TYR A 9 -23.22 0.13 -6.45
CA TYR A 9 -22.34 -1.05 -6.52
C TYR A 9 -20.93 -0.75 -7.08
N ASP A 10 -20.82 0.29 -7.89
CA ASP A 10 -19.61 0.79 -8.53
C ASP A 10 -19.04 2.06 -7.81
N GLU A 11 -19.59 2.42 -6.66
CA GLU A 11 -19.17 3.60 -5.90
C GLU A 11 -18.13 3.25 -4.84
N LEU A 12 -17.02 4.02 -4.84
CA LEU A 12 -15.98 3.93 -3.82
C LEU A 12 -16.41 4.64 -2.52
N ARG A 13 -15.90 4.18 -1.38
CA ARG A 13 -15.98 4.92 -0.13
C ARG A 13 -15.25 6.27 -0.27
N PRO A 14 -15.59 7.28 0.53
CA PRO A 14 -14.85 8.55 0.54
C PRO A 14 -13.35 8.30 0.76
N ILE A 15 -12.53 8.85 -0.13
CA ILE A 15 -11.07 8.75 -0.06
C ILE A 15 -10.52 10.08 0.44
N LYS A 16 -9.64 10.03 1.45
CA LYS A 16 -8.85 11.17 1.90
C LYS A 16 -7.39 10.77 2.00
N ILE A 17 -6.50 11.49 1.34
CA ILE A 17 -5.06 11.30 1.41
C ILE A 17 -4.44 12.53 2.08
N ILE A 18 -3.58 12.30 3.07
CA ILE A 18 -2.83 13.34 3.78
C ILE A 18 -1.35 13.04 3.51
N PRO A 19 -0.74 13.71 2.53
CA PRO A 19 0.67 13.55 2.22
C PRO A 19 1.54 14.22 3.29
N GLY A 20 2.79 13.78 3.45
CA GLY A 20 3.74 14.34 4.40
C GLY A 20 3.35 14.14 5.86
N TYR A 21 2.68 13.02 6.17
CA TYR A 21 2.15 12.79 7.52
C TYR A 21 3.23 12.58 8.59
N GLN A 22 4.35 11.96 8.22
CA GLN A 22 5.51 11.74 9.10
C GLN A 22 6.68 12.62 8.65
N SER A 23 7.29 13.32 9.61
CA SER A 23 8.33 14.33 9.33
C SER A 23 9.72 13.75 9.10
N PHE A 24 9.98 12.51 9.53
CA PHE A 24 11.31 11.89 9.45
C PHE A 24 11.51 10.96 8.26
N ALA A 25 10.42 10.54 7.61
CA ALA A 25 10.46 9.72 6.41
C ALA A 25 10.77 10.59 5.19
N GLU A 26 11.49 10.05 4.20
CA GLU A 26 11.72 10.72 2.92
C GLU A 26 10.41 11.00 2.18
N GLY A 27 9.40 10.14 2.38
CA GLY A 27 8.04 10.37 1.92
C GLY A 27 7.03 9.64 2.79
N SER A 28 5.87 10.21 3.01
CA SER A 28 4.81 9.57 3.78
C SER A 28 3.42 10.03 3.37
N ALA A 29 2.43 9.18 3.60
CA ALA A 29 1.02 9.48 3.37
C ALA A 29 0.13 8.71 4.33
N LEU A 30 -0.89 9.37 4.88
CA LEU A 30 -2.01 8.70 5.53
C LEU A 30 -3.17 8.64 4.55
N ILE A 31 -3.53 7.44 4.11
CA ILE A 31 -4.73 7.20 3.30
C ILE A 31 -5.88 6.75 4.20
N LYS A 32 -7.05 7.35 3.97
CA LYS A 32 -8.33 6.97 4.57
C LYS A 32 -9.29 6.60 3.46
N LEU A 33 -9.79 5.38 3.50
CA LEU A 33 -10.81 4.86 2.60
C LEU A 33 -12.02 4.47 3.46
N GLY A 34 -12.98 5.38 3.59
CA GLY A 34 -14.02 5.27 4.62
C GLY A 34 -13.41 5.12 6.01
N LYS A 35 -13.71 4.00 6.69
CA LYS A 35 -13.15 3.67 8.00
C LYS A 35 -11.82 2.91 7.94
N THR A 36 -11.32 2.54 6.77
CA THR A 36 -9.98 1.94 6.63
C THR A 36 -8.95 3.04 6.59
N HIS A 37 -7.96 3.00 7.52
CA HIS A 37 -6.87 3.97 7.62
C HIS A 37 -5.54 3.25 7.56
N VAL A 38 -4.67 3.66 6.63
CA VAL A 38 -3.32 3.09 6.47
C VAL A 38 -2.31 4.23 6.42
N LEU A 39 -1.30 4.14 7.27
CA LEU A 39 -0.13 5.00 7.24
C LEU A 39 0.94 4.32 6.39
N CYS A 40 1.45 5.03 5.39
CA CYS A 40 2.54 4.58 4.55
C CYS A 40 3.72 5.54 4.69
N SER A 41 4.92 5.00 4.85
CA SER A 41 6.17 5.76 4.90
C SER A 41 7.23 5.11 4.06
N VAL A 42 8.19 5.89 3.58
CA VAL A 42 9.29 5.43 2.74
C VAL A 42 10.60 5.91 3.33
N THR A 43 11.53 4.98 3.48
CA THR A 43 12.93 5.22 3.86
C THR A 43 13.84 4.89 2.69
N ALA A 44 14.78 5.79 2.37
CA ALA A 44 15.79 5.57 1.35
C ALA A 44 17.11 5.08 1.98
N GLU A 45 17.62 3.93 1.52
CA GLU A 45 18.91 3.37 1.91
C GLU A 45 19.87 3.36 0.73
N GLU A 46 21.11 3.85 0.92
CA GLU A 46 22.19 3.85 -0.09
C GLU A 46 22.83 2.47 -0.23
N ARG A 47 22.00 1.43 -0.28
CA ARG A 47 22.42 0.04 -0.49
C ARG A 47 21.31 -0.74 -1.18
N VAL A 48 21.69 -1.78 -1.90
CA VAL A 48 20.77 -2.72 -2.53
C VAL A 48 20.96 -4.13 -1.95
N PRO A 49 19.96 -5.01 -2.05
CA PRO A 49 20.09 -6.42 -1.74
C PRO A 49 21.27 -7.05 -2.49
N SER A 50 21.87 -8.08 -1.89
CA SER A 50 23.10 -8.72 -2.42
C SER A 50 22.96 -9.19 -3.89
N PHE A 51 21.78 -9.61 -4.30
CA PHE A 51 21.50 -10.06 -5.68
C PHE A 51 21.49 -8.92 -6.73
N LEU A 52 21.46 -7.64 -6.31
CA LEU A 52 21.53 -6.48 -7.20
C LEU A 52 22.83 -5.70 -7.08
N LYS A 53 23.74 -6.11 -6.19
CA LYS A 53 24.99 -5.40 -5.97
C LYS A 53 25.85 -5.39 -7.23
N GLY A 54 26.21 -4.20 -7.70
CA GLY A 54 26.99 -4.00 -8.92
C GLY A 54 26.18 -4.06 -10.22
N SER A 55 24.84 -4.14 -10.13
CA SER A 55 23.96 -4.09 -11.31
C SER A 55 23.66 -2.67 -11.81
N GLY A 56 23.86 -1.67 -10.96
CA GLY A 56 23.46 -0.28 -11.20
C GLY A 56 21.96 -0.02 -10.96
N ALA A 57 21.17 -1.05 -10.69
CA ALA A 57 19.73 -0.95 -10.48
C ALA A 57 19.37 -0.81 -9.00
N GLY A 58 18.34 -0.04 -8.71
CA GLY A 58 17.76 0.10 -7.38
C GLY A 58 16.72 -0.97 -7.04
N TRP A 59 16.16 -0.87 -5.86
CA TRP A 59 15.14 -1.80 -5.39
C TRP A 59 14.03 -1.08 -4.61
N ILE A 60 12.83 -1.62 -4.68
CA ILE A 60 11.70 -1.21 -3.85
C ILE A 60 11.18 -2.44 -3.14
N THR A 61 11.13 -2.38 -1.82
CA THR A 61 10.55 -3.44 -0.98
C THR A 61 9.47 -2.85 -0.10
N ALA A 62 8.58 -3.70 0.43
CA ALA A 62 7.53 -3.23 1.31
C ALA A 62 7.36 -4.15 2.51
N GLU A 63 7.04 -3.54 3.65
CA GLU A 63 6.52 -4.20 4.83
C GLU A 63 5.05 -3.81 5.04
N TYR A 64 4.31 -4.70 5.68
CA TYR A 64 2.89 -4.48 5.98
C TYR A 64 2.57 -5.07 7.34
N ALA A 65 1.96 -4.27 8.19
CA ALA A 65 1.49 -4.70 9.49
C ALA A 65 0.13 -4.08 9.84
N MET A 66 -0.55 -4.68 10.80
CA MET A 66 -1.76 -4.11 11.38
C MET A 66 -1.55 -3.84 12.87
N LEU A 67 -2.00 -2.67 13.35
CA LEU A 67 -2.03 -2.42 14.79
C LEU A 67 -2.94 -3.45 15.47
N PRO A 68 -2.62 -3.89 16.70
CA PRO A 68 -3.41 -4.90 17.42
C PRO A 68 -4.90 -4.57 17.53
N ARG A 69 -5.26 -3.30 17.59
CA ARG A 69 -6.65 -2.81 17.66
C ARG A 69 -7.11 -2.12 16.38
N ALA A 70 -6.46 -2.39 15.27
CA ALA A 70 -6.97 -2.00 13.96
C ALA A 70 -8.31 -2.68 13.63
N THR A 71 -8.57 -3.85 14.21
CA THR A 71 -9.78 -4.66 14.05
C THR A 71 -10.65 -4.65 15.32
N VAL A 72 -11.91 -5.06 15.20
CA VAL A 72 -12.89 -5.14 16.33
C VAL A 72 -12.34 -5.98 17.48
N THR A 73 -11.75 -7.13 17.17
CA THR A 73 -11.05 -7.96 18.15
C THR A 73 -9.55 -7.72 18.07
N ARG A 74 -8.87 -7.71 19.24
CA ARG A 74 -7.42 -7.52 19.28
C ARG A 74 -6.68 -8.67 18.63
N THR A 75 -5.82 -8.38 17.66
CA THR A 75 -4.88 -9.33 17.05
C THR A 75 -3.52 -9.28 17.77
N ARG A 76 -2.76 -10.37 17.76
CA ARG A 76 -1.40 -10.40 18.31
C ARG A 76 -0.44 -9.74 17.31
N ARG A 77 0.62 -9.10 17.84
CA ARG A 77 1.71 -8.61 16.97
C ARG A 77 2.54 -9.77 16.43
N ASP A 78 3.01 -9.66 15.20
CA ASP A 78 3.93 -10.63 14.60
C ASP A 78 5.20 -10.83 15.44
N SER A 79 5.72 -9.75 16.05
CA SER A 79 6.85 -9.82 16.98
C SER A 79 6.60 -10.71 18.20
N THR A 80 5.37 -10.81 18.67
CA THR A 80 4.97 -11.71 19.77
C THR A 80 4.85 -13.16 19.29
N LEU A 81 4.60 -13.37 18.01
CA LEU A 81 4.50 -14.70 17.37
C LEU A 81 5.85 -15.22 16.89
N GLY A 82 6.92 -14.40 16.95
CA GLY A 82 8.27 -14.74 16.49
C GLY A 82 8.41 -14.91 14.97
N ARG A 83 7.37 -14.62 14.21
CA ARG A 83 7.38 -14.69 12.74
C ARG A 83 6.30 -13.80 12.13
N VAL A 84 6.57 -13.30 10.93
CA VAL A 84 5.57 -12.61 10.13
C VAL A 84 4.52 -13.62 9.61
N GLY A 85 3.25 -13.32 9.81
CA GLY A 85 2.15 -14.17 9.33
C GLY A 85 2.13 -14.26 7.79
N GLY A 86 1.68 -15.42 7.25
CA GLY A 86 1.65 -15.65 5.80
C GLY A 86 0.82 -14.61 5.03
N ARG A 87 -0.29 -14.12 5.62
CA ARG A 87 -1.08 -13.03 5.04
C ARG A 87 -0.27 -11.73 4.91
N ASN A 88 0.48 -11.35 5.95
CA ASN A 88 1.29 -10.13 5.92
C ASN A 88 2.40 -10.26 4.88
N GLN A 89 3.06 -11.43 4.80
CA GLN A 89 4.07 -11.70 3.77
C GLN A 89 3.50 -11.62 2.34
N GLU A 90 2.31 -12.16 2.11
CA GLU A 90 1.62 -12.07 0.81
C GLU A 90 1.37 -10.61 0.43
N ILE A 91 0.85 -9.80 1.37
CA ILE A 91 0.52 -8.39 1.13
C ILE A 91 1.80 -7.56 0.90
N GLN A 92 2.86 -7.78 1.67
CA GLN A 92 4.18 -7.15 1.46
C GLN A 92 4.67 -7.39 0.03
N ARG A 93 4.59 -8.64 -0.45
CA ARG A 93 4.99 -9.00 -1.81
C ARG A 93 4.11 -8.34 -2.88
N LEU A 94 2.80 -8.22 -2.61
CA LEU A 94 1.86 -7.58 -3.51
C LEU A 94 2.15 -6.09 -3.64
N ILE A 95 2.33 -5.37 -2.52
CA ILE A 95 2.68 -3.94 -2.51
C ILE A 95 3.99 -3.71 -3.26
N GLY A 96 5.06 -4.41 -2.87
CA GLY A 96 6.37 -4.25 -3.50
C GLY A 96 6.34 -4.52 -5.01
N ARG A 97 5.60 -5.55 -5.47
CA ARG A 97 5.45 -5.86 -6.89
C ARG A 97 4.69 -4.78 -7.64
N SER A 98 3.61 -4.25 -7.04
CA SER A 98 2.80 -3.18 -7.63
C SER A 98 3.62 -1.91 -7.84
N LEU A 99 4.42 -1.52 -6.85
CA LEU A 99 5.28 -0.33 -6.92
C LEU A 99 6.42 -0.50 -7.94
N ARG A 100 7.07 -1.68 -7.97
CA ARG A 100 8.13 -1.95 -8.94
C ARG A 100 7.64 -1.98 -10.38
N ALA A 101 6.38 -2.35 -10.61
CA ALA A 101 5.81 -2.37 -11.96
C ALA A 101 5.74 -0.98 -12.61
N VAL A 102 5.66 0.08 -11.81
CA VAL A 102 5.56 1.46 -12.29
C VAL A 102 6.86 2.26 -12.10
N ALA A 103 7.88 1.69 -11.46
CA ALA A 103 9.15 2.35 -11.21
C ALA A 103 10.19 2.01 -12.29
N ASP A 104 11.08 2.94 -12.56
CA ASP A 104 12.32 2.73 -13.31
C ASP A 104 13.46 2.47 -12.32
N LEU A 105 13.75 1.20 -12.10
CA LEU A 105 14.75 0.79 -11.10
C LEU A 105 16.18 1.12 -11.52
N ASP A 106 16.45 1.18 -12.82
CA ASP A 106 17.78 1.57 -13.32
C ASP A 106 18.01 3.07 -13.09
N ALA A 107 16.99 3.91 -13.35
CA ALA A 107 17.07 5.34 -13.07
C ALA A 107 17.11 5.67 -11.57
N LEU A 108 16.64 4.78 -10.71
CA LEU A 108 16.76 4.90 -9.25
C LEU A 108 18.22 4.75 -8.79
N GLY A 109 19.05 3.95 -9.49
CA GLY A 109 20.42 3.63 -9.11
C GLY A 109 20.50 2.70 -7.88
N GLU A 110 21.69 2.29 -7.48
CA GLU A 110 21.91 1.30 -6.41
C GLU A 110 21.48 1.81 -5.01
N ARG A 111 20.19 2.00 -4.83
CA ARG A 111 19.55 2.30 -3.53
C ARG A 111 18.26 1.52 -3.34
N THR A 112 17.87 1.32 -2.09
CA THR A 112 16.61 0.65 -1.75
C THR A 112 15.64 1.66 -1.15
N LEU A 113 14.41 1.69 -1.68
CA LEU A 113 13.29 2.36 -1.05
C LEU A 113 12.48 1.33 -0.27
N MET A 114 12.52 1.44 1.06
CA MET A 114 11.76 0.59 1.98
C MET A 114 10.44 1.27 2.28
N VAL A 115 9.35 0.59 1.98
CA VAL A 115 7.98 1.12 2.14
C VAL A 115 7.31 0.39 3.30
N ASP A 116 7.00 1.11 4.37
CA ASP A 116 6.29 0.59 5.53
C ASP A 116 4.82 0.98 5.45
N CYS A 117 3.93 -0.01 5.57
CA CYS A 117 2.48 0.19 5.54
C CYS A 117 1.85 -0.33 6.84
N ASP A 118 1.44 0.58 7.70
CA ASP A 118 0.79 0.29 8.98
C ASP A 118 -0.71 0.56 8.92
N VAL A 119 -1.50 -0.49 9.06
CA VAL A 119 -2.96 -0.35 9.16
C VAL A 119 -3.34 0.10 10.56
N LEU A 120 -3.82 1.33 10.67
CA LEU A 120 -4.27 1.95 11.92
C LEU A 120 -5.69 1.52 12.27
N GLN A 121 -6.55 1.37 11.25
CA GLN A 121 -7.93 0.90 11.38
C GLN A 121 -8.32 0.16 10.10
N ALA A 122 -9.01 -0.97 10.27
CA ALA A 122 -9.39 -1.87 9.18
C ALA A 122 -10.92 -2.02 9.09
N ASP A 123 -11.44 -1.73 7.90
CA ASP A 123 -12.85 -1.91 7.52
C ASP A 123 -12.93 -2.36 6.05
N GLY A 124 -12.28 -3.48 5.71
CA GLY A 124 -12.14 -3.96 4.32
C GLY A 124 -11.15 -3.13 3.49
N GLY A 125 -10.62 -3.71 2.41
CA GLY A 125 -9.75 -3.03 1.45
C GLY A 125 -8.40 -2.54 2.00
N THR A 126 -7.85 -3.15 3.06
CA THR A 126 -6.59 -2.68 3.67
C THR A 126 -5.38 -2.83 2.75
N ARG A 127 -5.32 -3.91 1.94
CA ARG A 127 -4.21 -4.13 0.97
C ARG A 127 -4.28 -3.13 -0.19
N THR A 128 -5.45 -2.82 -0.69
CA THR A 128 -5.65 -1.87 -1.79
C THR A 128 -5.41 -0.43 -1.35
N ALA A 129 -5.85 -0.06 -0.15
CA ALA A 129 -5.50 1.21 0.47
C ALA A 129 -3.99 1.33 0.71
N ALA A 130 -3.32 0.24 1.17
CA ALA A 130 -1.87 0.22 1.34
C ALA A 130 -1.13 0.45 0.02
N ILE A 131 -1.52 -0.20 -1.08
CA ILE A 131 -0.88 -0.01 -2.40
C ILE A 131 -1.02 1.44 -2.86
N SER A 132 -2.23 2.01 -2.79
CA SER A 132 -2.50 3.38 -3.24
C SER A 132 -1.80 4.42 -2.35
N GLY A 133 -1.80 4.22 -1.02
CA GLY A 133 -1.09 5.09 -0.08
C GLY A 133 0.43 4.98 -0.21
N ALA A 134 0.94 3.76 -0.40
CA ALA A 134 2.36 3.50 -0.63
C ALA A 134 2.88 4.18 -1.91
N TYR A 135 2.08 4.20 -2.98
CA TYR A 135 2.45 4.92 -4.20
C TYR A 135 2.63 6.43 -3.94
N ILE A 136 1.72 7.06 -3.20
CA ILE A 136 1.82 8.48 -2.85
C ILE A 136 3.05 8.74 -1.98
N ALA A 137 3.29 7.90 -0.96
CA ALA A 137 4.48 8.02 -0.11
C ALA A 137 5.77 7.83 -0.92
N LEU A 138 5.78 6.88 -1.87
CA LEU A 138 6.91 6.63 -2.77
C LEU A 138 7.20 7.83 -3.70
N TYR A 139 6.14 8.41 -4.29
CA TYR A 139 6.28 9.62 -5.12
C TYR A 139 6.94 10.75 -4.32
N MET A 140 6.45 11.02 -3.10
CA MET A 140 7.01 12.06 -2.22
C MET A 140 8.46 11.78 -1.82
N ALA A 141 8.82 10.52 -1.56
CA ALA A 141 10.20 10.16 -1.27
C ALA A 141 11.12 10.43 -2.46
N MET A 142 10.71 10.06 -3.66
CA MET A 142 11.47 10.34 -4.87
C MET A 142 11.57 11.85 -5.16
N GLU A 143 10.51 12.61 -4.91
CA GLU A 143 10.54 14.09 -4.99
C GLU A 143 11.54 14.68 -3.99
N THR A 144 11.58 14.17 -2.76
CA THR A 144 12.56 14.57 -1.74
C THR A 144 13.99 14.26 -2.21
N LEU A 145 14.24 13.05 -2.71
CA LEU A 145 15.56 12.66 -3.23
C LEU A 145 15.98 13.51 -4.43
N GLN A 146 15.04 13.87 -5.32
CA GLN A 146 15.31 14.76 -6.44
C GLN A 146 15.67 16.17 -5.95
N ASN A 147 14.94 16.73 -5.00
CA ASN A 147 15.20 18.05 -4.41
C ASN A 147 16.55 18.08 -3.68
N MET A 148 16.99 16.97 -3.11
CA MET A 148 18.33 16.81 -2.51
C MET A 148 19.45 16.60 -3.56
N GLY A 149 19.13 16.46 -4.85
CA GLY A 149 20.08 16.19 -5.91
C GLY A 149 20.61 14.73 -5.93
N VAL A 150 19.97 13.83 -5.19
CA VAL A 150 20.37 12.41 -5.11
C VAL A 150 19.96 11.65 -6.38
N ILE A 151 18.83 12.01 -6.98
CA ILE A 151 18.36 11.52 -8.28
C ILE A 151 18.08 12.69 -9.22
N SER A 152 18.26 12.50 -10.52
CA SER A 152 18.10 13.58 -11.51
C SER A 152 16.63 13.83 -11.91
N SER A 153 15.79 12.81 -11.80
CA SER A 153 14.36 12.89 -12.12
C SER A 153 13.60 11.85 -11.30
N ILE A 154 12.28 12.02 -11.17
CA ILE A 154 11.41 11.04 -10.49
C ILE A 154 11.28 9.79 -11.37
N PRO A 155 11.82 8.62 -10.94
CA PRO A 155 11.85 7.41 -11.76
C PRO A 155 10.54 6.62 -11.68
N LEU A 156 9.42 7.24 -12.03
CA LEU A 156 8.09 6.62 -12.11
C LEU A 156 7.54 6.74 -13.53
N LYS A 157 7.15 5.61 -14.12
CA LYS A 157 6.63 5.50 -15.50
C LYS A 157 5.15 5.80 -15.61
N SER A 158 4.38 5.51 -14.56
CA SER A 158 2.94 5.74 -14.48
C SER A 158 2.47 5.77 -13.02
N ALA A 159 1.23 6.19 -12.79
CA ALA A 159 0.61 6.02 -11.48
C ALA A 159 0.11 4.57 -11.30
N VAL A 160 -0.08 4.15 -10.04
CA VAL A 160 -0.72 2.89 -9.69
C VAL A 160 -1.73 3.12 -8.57
N ALA A 161 -2.91 2.50 -8.73
CA ALA A 161 -3.95 2.48 -7.71
C ALA A 161 -4.57 1.09 -7.62
N ALA A 162 -5.23 0.81 -6.49
CA ALA A 162 -5.86 -0.48 -6.26
C ALA A 162 -7.23 -0.34 -5.60
N THR A 163 -8.14 -1.27 -5.91
CA THR A 163 -9.44 -1.41 -5.26
C THR A 163 -9.80 -2.87 -5.07
N SER A 164 -10.66 -3.17 -4.09
CA SER A 164 -11.25 -4.50 -3.96
C SER A 164 -12.53 -4.60 -4.79
N ILE A 165 -12.82 -5.80 -5.28
CA ILE A 165 -14.07 -6.14 -5.96
C ILE A 165 -14.52 -7.50 -5.42
N GLY A 166 -15.82 -7.67 -5.21
CA GLY A 166 -16.35 -8.95 -4.78
C GLY A 166 -17.76 -9.21 -5.26
N ILE A 167 -18.20 -10.45 -5.08
CA ILE A 167 -19.59 -10.86 -5.33
C ILE A 167 -20.28 -11.11 -3.99
N VAL A 168 -21.19 -10.22 -3.65
CA VAL A 168 -21.98 -10.29 -2.42
C VAL A 168 -23.45 -10.50 -2.80
N ASN A 169 -24.07 -11.57 -2.32
CA ASN A 169 -25.45 -11.93 -2.64
C ASN A 169 -25.76 -11.91 -4.16
N GLY A 170 -24.83 -12.45 -4.97
CA GLY A 170 -24.97 -12.53 -6.43
C GLY A 170 -24.75 -11.22 -7.18
N SER A 171 -24.40 -10.11 -6.49
CA SER A 171 -24.13 -8.81 -7.11
C SER A 171 -22.65 -8.48 -7.02
N MET A 172 -22.06 -8.00 -8.13
CA MET A 172 -20.69 -7.51 -8.15
C MET A 172 -20.64 -6.11 -7.52
N MET A 173 -19.74 -5.93 -6.57
CA MET A 173 -19.56 -4.68 -5.83
C MET A 173 -18.09 -4.27 -5.80
N MET A 174 -17.83 -2.98 -5.95
CA MET A 174 -16.51 -2.38 -5.86
C MET A 174 -16.28 -1.83 -4.45
N ASP A 175 -15.05 -1.91 -3.96
CA ASP A 175 -14.61 -1.35 -2.67
C ASP A 175 -15.46 -1.85 -1.49
N LEU A 176 -15.32 -3.15 -1.20
CA LEU A 176 -16.05 -3.80 -0.11
C LEU A 176 -15.62 -3.24 1.25
N CYS A 177 -16.59 -2.90 2.11
CA CYS A 177 -16.36 -2.75 3.54
C CYS A 177 -16.24 -4.13 4.21
N TYR A 178 -15.86 -4.17 5.50
CA TYR A 178 -15.64 -5.43 6.21
C TYR A 178 -16.86 -6.36 6.22
N ASP A 179 -18.04 -5.81 6.45
CA ASP A 179 -19.28 -6.60 6.52
C ASP A 179 -19.68 -7.20 5.16
N GLU A 180 -19.34 -6.51 4.06
CA GLU A 180 -19.54 -7.01 2.70
C GLU A 180 -18.48 -8.06 2.34
N ASP A 181 -17.19 -7.78 2.63
CA ASP A 181 -16.05 -8.67 2.40
C ASP A 181 -16.23 -10.01 3.13
N ALA A 182 -16.68 -9.98 4.39
CA ALA A 182 -16.93 -11.16 5.21
C ALA A 182 -18.07 -12.06 4.66
N GLN A 183 -18.97 -11.54 3.85
CA GLN A 183 -20.11 -12.25 3.24
C GLN A 183 -19.88 -12.52 1.74
N ALA A 184 -18.78 -12.06 1.18
CA ALA A 184 -18.50 -12.21 -0.24
C ALA A 184 -18.24 -13.68 -0.59
N GLY A 185 -18.93 -14.18 -1.59
CA GLY A 185 -18.64 -15.49 -2.18
C GLY A 185 -17.37 -15.49 -3.03
N VAL A 186 -16.99 -14.33 -3.52
CA VAL A 186 -15.75 -14.06 -4.24
C VAL A 186 -15.21 -12.69 -3.79
N ASP A 187 -13.93 -12.64 -3.46
CA ASP A 187 -13.17 -11.41 -3.19
C ASP A 187 -11.88 -11.41 -4.00
N PHE A 188 -11.58 -10.32 -4.67
CA PHE A 188 -10.29 -10.13 -5.34
C PHE A 188 -9.88 -8.66 -5.33
N ASN A 189 -8.56 -8.44 -5.46
CA ASN A 189 -7.97 -7.11 -5.45
C ASN A 189 -7.44 -6.79 -6.83
N VAL A 190 -7.87 -5.67 -7.38
CA VAL A 190 -7.44 -5.15 -8.69
C VAL A 190 -6.41 -4.06 -8.47
N VAL A 191 -5.28 -4.18 -9.16
CA VAL A 191 -4.21 -3.17 -9.21
C VAL A 191 -4.05 -2.75 -10.65
N MET A 192 -4.14 -1.47 -10.93
CA MET A 192 -4.07 -0.93 -12.28
C MET A 192 -3.13 0.28 -12.33
N THR A 193 -2.49 0.44 -13.48
CA THR A 193 -1.72 1.63 -13.83
C THR A 193 -2.59 2.59 -14.65
N SER A 194 -2.23 3.89 -14.62
CA SER A 194 -2.84 4.90 -15.49
C SER A 194 -2.36 4.77 -16.93
#